data_24f3ba231ec42592a37a9801dbbd2aa7
#
_entry.id   24f3ba231ec42592a37a9801dbbd2aa7
#
_cell.length_a   1.000
_cell.length_b   1.000
_cell.length_c   1.000
_cell.angle_alpha   90.00
_cell.angle_beta   90.00
_cell.angle_gamma   90.00
#
_symmetry.space_group_name_H-M   'P 1'
#
loop_
_entity.id
_entity.type
_entity.pdbx_description
1 polymer ?
#
loop_
_entity_poly.entity_id
_entity_poly.type
_entity_poly.pdbx_seq_one_letter_code
_entity_poly.pdbx_strand_id
1 'polypeptide(L)'
;RAFVADQRAALDRQRHPRPVLEWGLRHLERTAPTPVAPVLVHNDFRTGNIMLDEAGVTAVLDWEFSVWSDPHADLGWLCAKCWRFGNDAREAGGIGPRAALYEGYGAVDDARVRWWELAAHIRWASIAVDQAERHISGVERSLELALTGHMVPGLEWEILRMVEARDAA
;
A
#
# COMPACT_ATOMS: atom_id res chain seq x y z
N ARG A 1 -7.30 13.34 -2.71
CA ARG A 1 -6.38 14.51 -2.78
C ARG A 1 -5.56 14.65 -1.50
N ALA A 2 -6.17 14.50 -0.30
CA ALA A 2 -5.42 14.57 0.96
C ALA A 2 -4.26 13.56 0.99
N PHE A 3 -4.53 12.27 0.71
CA PHE A 3 -3.49 11.23 0.64
C PHE A 3 -2.28 11.63 -0.23
N VAL A 4 -2.51 12.15 -1.45
CA VAL A 4 -1.40 12.56 -2.35
C VAL A 4 -0.60 13.71 -1.76
N ALA A 5 -1.27 14.69 -1.14
CA ALA A 5 -0.60 15.80 -0.47
C ALA A 5 0.25 15.34 0.73
N ASP A 6 -0.28 14.42 1.53
CA ASP A 6 0.43 13.87 2.69
C ASP A 6 1.67 13.06 2.26
N GLN A 7 1.54 12.23 1.20
CA GLN A 7 2.67 11.48 0.66
C GLN A 7 3.72 12.40 0.03
N ARG A 8 3.31 13.46 -0.68
CA ARG A 8 4.25 14.44 -1.24
C ARG A 8 5.01 15.16 -0.13
N ALA A 9 4.32 15.58 0.94
CA ALA A 9 4.97 16.16 2.10
C ALA A 9 5.93 15.18 2.81
N ALA A 10 5.66 13.87 2.77
CA ALA A 10 6.59 12.86 3.27
C ALA A 10 7.85 12.78 2.39
N LEU A 11 7.70 12.74 1.05
CA LEU A 11 8.83 12.72 0.12
C LEU A 11 9.70 13.98 0.23
N ASP A 12 9.10 15.16 0.44
CA ASP A 12 9.82 16.43 0.60
C ASP A 12 10.73 16.46 1.85
N ARG A 13 10.45 15.60 2.84
CA ARG A 13 11.30 15.45 4.03
C ARG A 13 12.46 14.47 3.82
N GLN A 14 12.41 13.66 2.76
CA GLN A 14 13.45 12.66 2.49
C GLN A 14 14.71 13.31 1.93
N ARG A 15 15.85 12.75 2.28
CA ARG A 15 17.17 13.29 1.92
C ARG A 15 17.44 13.30 0.42
N HIS A 16 16.86 12.36 -0.31
CA HIS A 16 17.10 12.17 -1.73
C HIS A 16 15.81 12.19 -2.54
N PRO A 17 15.79 12.82 -3.72
CA PRO A 17 14.63 12.81 -4.60
C PRO A 17 14.20 11.39 -4.99
N ARG A 18 12.90 11.17 -5.09
CA ARG A 18 12.28 9.90 -5.50
C ARG A 18 11.41 10.09 -6.73
N PRO A 19 12.02 10.21 -7.93
CA PRO A 19 11.28 10.57 -9.14
C PRO A 19 10.18 9.58 -9.52
N VAL A 20 10.37 8.28 -9.27
CA VAL A 20 9.35 7.26 -9.55
C VAL A 20 8.14 7.42 -8.63
N LEU A 21 8.37 7.70 -7.34
CA LEU A 21 7.28 7.93 -6.39
C LEU A 21 6.51 9.21 -6.74
N GLU A 22 7.20 10.30 -7.07
CA GLU A 22 6.55 11.54 -7.49
C GLU A 22 5.76 11.35 -8.80
N TRP A 23 6.29 10.59 -9.75
CA TRP A 23 5.58 10.26 -10.99
C TRP A 23 4.30 9.46 -10.71
N GLY A 24 4.36 8.47 -9.83
CA GLY A 24 3.19 7.73 -9.35
C GLY A 24 2.18 8.62 -8.64
N LEU A 25 2.63 9.56 -7.79
CA LEU A 25 1.76 10.53 -7.12
C LEU A 25 1.05 11.45 -8.12
N ARG A 26 1.72 11.91 -9.17
CA ARG A 26 1.10 12.69 -10.25
C ARG A 26 0.04 11.90 -10.99
N HIS A 27 0.28 10.61 -11.24
CA HIS A 27 -0.73 9.72 -11.83
C HIS A 27 -1.94 9.59 -10.90
N LEU A 28 -1.75 9.30 -9.60
CA LEU A 28 -2.83 9.24 -8.62
C LEU A 28 -3.63 10.55 -8.53
N GLU A 29 -2.97 11.69 -8.61
CA GLU A 29 -3.63 13.00 -8.56
C GLU A 29 -4.55 13.22 -9.77
N ARG A 30 -4.09 12.86 -10.98
CA ARG A 30 -4.87 12.99 -12.23
C ARG A 30 -6.04 12.01 -12.30
N THR A 31 -5.89 10.83 -11.71
CA THR A 31 -6.85 9.71 -11.79
C THR A 31 -7.64 9.52 -10.50
N ALA A 32 -7.61 10.50 -9.60
CA ALA A 32 -8.27 10.41 -8.30
C ALA A 32 -9.77 10.09 -8.45
N PRO A 33 -10.27 9.03 -7.80
CA PRO A 33 -11.67 8.67 -7.87
C PRO A 33 -12.55 9.74 -7.21
N THR A 34 -13.83 9.77 -7.60
CA THR A 34 -14.82 10.66 -6.98
C THR A 34 -14.86 10.42 -5.47
N PRO A 35 -14.85 11.46 -4.64
CA PRO A 35 -14.95 11.32 -3.19
C PRO A 35 -16.19 10.54 -2.75
N VAL A 36 -16.03 9.70 -1.74
CA VAL A 36 -17.11 8.96 -1.08
C VAL A 36 -17.12 9.29 0.42
N ALA A 37 -18.21 8.93 1.09
CA ALA A 37 -18.26 9.06 2.55
C ALA A 37 -17.14 8.23 3.19
N PRO A 38 -16.31 8.81 4.05
CA PRO A 38 -15.22 8.10 4.69
C PRO A 38 -15.75 7.11 5.73
N VAL A 39 -15.03 6.00 5.87
CA VAL A 39 -15.23 5.01 6.94
C VAL A 39 -13.95 4.87 7.75
N LEU A 40 -14.03 4.26 8.92
CA LEU A 40 -12.83 3.85 9.65
C LEU A 40 -12.16 2.72 8.88
N VAL A 41 -10.91 2.94 8.45
CA VAL A 41 -10.05 1.93 7.82
C VAL A 41 -8.89 1.60 8.74
N HIS A 42 -8.42 0.36 8.63
CA HIS A 42 -7.28 -0.14 9.41
C HIS A 42 -5.96 0.53 8.97
N ASN A 43 -5.83 0.76 7.66
CA ASN A 43 -4.69 1.43 7.03
C ASN A 43 -3.34 0.67 7.13
N ASP A 44 -3.34 -0.56 7.69
CA ASP A 44 -2.28 -1.58 7.58
C ASP A 44 -2.90 -3.00 7.55
N PHE A 45 -4.01 -3.14 6.80
CA PHE A 45 -4.75 -4.40 6.68
C PHE A 45 -4.00 -5.39 5.78
N ARG A 46 -3.22 -6.27 6.40
CA ARG A 46 -2.40 -7.29 5.75
C ARG A 46 -2.44 -8.60 6.52
N THR A 47 -2.04 -9.69 5.89
CA THR A 47 -2.11 -11.04 6.49
C THR A 47 -1.35 -11.19 7.80
N GLY A 48 -0.26 -10.43 8.00
CA GLY A 48 0.48 -10.44 9.26
C GLY A 48 -0.27 -9.83 10.46
N ASN A 49 -1.35 -9.08 10.22
CA ASN A 49 -2.17 -8.44 11.24
C ASN A 49 -3.51 -9.16 11.47
N ILE A 50 -3.68 -10.37 10.93
CA ILE A 50 -4.91 -11.16 11.03
C ILE A 50 -4.63 -12.42 11.84
N MET A 51 -5.40 -12.63 12.90
CA MET A 51 -5.38 -13.89 13.67
C MET A 51 -6.46 -14.82 13.16
N LEU A 52 -6.11 -16.08 13.03
CA LEU A 52 -7.00 -17.14 12.54
C LEU A 52 -6.99 -18.34 13.51
N ASP A 53 -8.12 -19.02 13.57
CA ASP A 53 -8.24 -20.37 14.13
C ASP A 53 -9.04 -21.28 13.17
N GLU A 54 -9.45 -22.44 13.62
CA GLU A 54 -10.22 -23.39 12.82
C GLU A 54 -11.60 -22.86 12.40
N ALA A 55 -12.16 -21.88 13.13
CA ALA A 55 -13.43 -21.25 12.83
C ALA A 55 -13.32 -20.05 11.88
N GLY A 56 -12.10 -19.54 11.65
CA GLY A 56 -11.85 -18.39 10.75
C GLY A 56 -11.08 -17.25 11.41
N VAL A 57 -11.43 -16.01 11.04
CA VAL A 57 -10.79 -14.81 11.60
C VAL A 57 -11.24 -14.58 13.04
N THR A 58 -10.29 -14.55 13.99
CA THR A 58 -10.56 -14.32 15.41
C THR A 58 -10.22 -12.88 15.85
N ALA A 59 -9.25 -12.23 15.20
CA ALA A 59 -8.92 -10.84 15.49
C ALA A 59 -8.21 -10.18 14.33
N VAL A 60 -8.29 -8.85 14.28
CA VAL A 60 -7.44 -7.98 13.47
C VAL A 60 -6.65 -7.12 14.44
N LEU A 61 -5.32 -7.14 14.30
CA LEU A 61 -4.36 -6.53 15.22
C LEU A 61 -3.79 -5.25 14.61
N ASP A 62 -3.13 -4.44 15.45
CA ASP A 62 -2.29 -3.33 15.03
C ASP A 62 -3.05 -2.16 14.38
N TRP A 63 -4.02 -1.62 15.12
CA TRP A 63 -4.90 -0.53 14.69
C TRP A 63 -4.27 0.88 14.83
N GLU A 64 -2.98 0.97 15.12
CA GLU A 64 -2.30 2.26 15.38
C GLU A 64 -2.33 3.23 14.19
N PHE A 65 -2.45 2.71 12.96
CA PHE A 65 -2.56 3.51 11.74
C PHE A 65 -3.99 3.80 11.29
N SER A 66 -4.99 3.41 12.08
CA SER A 66 -6.39 3.57 11.70
C SER A 66 -6.77 5.03 11.48
N VAL A 67 -7.57 5.27 10.44
CA VAL A 67 -7.94 6.62 10.01
C VAL A 67 -9.30 6.60 9.27
N TRP A 68 -9.97 7.73 9.23
CA TRP A 68 -11.15 7.91 8.39
C TRP A 68 -10.72 8.10 6.93
N SER A 69 -11.06 7.14 6.06
CA SER A 69 -10.64 7.13 4.66
C SER A 69 -11.68 6.45 3.75
N ASP A 70 -11.30 6.28 2.48
CA ASP A 70 -12.09 5.55 1.49
C ASP A 70 -12.25 4.08 1.89
N PRO A 71 -13.46 3.51 1.81
CA PRO A 71 -13.72 2.11 2.18
C PRO A 71 -12.89 1.08 1.39
N HIS A 72 -12.34 1.44 0.22
CA HIS A 72 -11.50 0.56 -0.59
C HIS A 72 -10.01 0.66 -0.26
N ALA A 73 -9.59 1.53 0.67
CA ALA A 73 -8.18 1.73 0.99
C ALA A 73 -7.52 0.45 1.53
N ASP A 74 -8.18 -0.25 2.46
CA ASP A 74 -7.67 -1.50 3.02
C ASP A 74 -7.64 -2.64 2.00
N LEU A 75 -8.61 -2.67 1.06
CA LEU A 75 -8.59 -3.65 -0.03
C LEU A 75 -7.38 -3.42 -0.95
N GLY A 76 -7.11 -2.16 -1.31
CA GLY A 76 -5.93 -1.81 -2.10
C GLY A 76 -4.63 -2.14 -1.38
N TRP A 77 -4.56 -1.90 -0.07
CA TRP A 77 -3.41 -2.25 0.75
C TRP A 77 -3.16 -3.76 0.77
N LEU A 78 -4.18 -4.56 1.07
CA LEU A 78 -4.08 -6.02 1.08
C LEU A 78 -3.69 -6.60 -0.29
N CYS A 79 -4.18 -6.01 -1.39
CA CYS A 79 -3.89 -6.46 -2.75
C CYS A 79 -2.50 -6.05 -3.24
N ALA A 80 -1.79 -5.15 -2.56
CA ALA A 80 -0.47 -4.70 -2.98
C ALA A 80 0.50 -5.90 -3.08
N LYS A 81 1.31 -5.93 -4.14
CA LYS A 81 2.17 -7.07 -4.46
C LYS A 81 3.17 -7.40 -3.35
N CYS A 82 3.64 -6.38 -2.62
CA CYS A 82 4.56 -6.57 -1.50
C CYS A 82 4.00 -7.45 -0.37
N TRP A 83 2.68 -7.55 -0.25
CA TRP A 83 2.02 -8.40 0.77
C TRP A 83 1.65 -9.80 0.27
N ARG A 84 2.03 -10.17 -0.96
CA ARG A 84 1.76 -11.49 -1.53
C ARG A 84 2.83 -12.54 -1.22
N PHE A 85 3.96 -12.12 -0.66
CA PHE A 85 5.06 -13.01 -0.23
C PHE A 85 5.49 -14.00 -1.30
N GLY A 86 5.58 -13.56 -2.57
CA GLY A 86 5.96 -14.37 -3.72
C GLY A 86 4.80 -15.20 -4.33
N ASN A 87 3.61 -15.16 -3.75
CA ASN A 87 2.44 -15.86 -4.29
C ASN A 87 1.58 -14.91 -5.15
N ASP A 88 2.14 -14.45 -6.26
CA ASP A 88 1.54 -13.42 -7.11
C ASP A 88 0.15 -13.79 -7.67
N ALA A 89 -0.13 -15.09 -7.86
CA ALA A 89 -1.42 -15.58 -8.32
C ALA A 89 -2.55 -15.40 -7.28
N ARG A 90 -2.20 -15.20 -6.01
CA ARG A 90 -3.15 -14.95 -4.91
C ARG A 90 -3.09 -13.48 -4.51
N GLU A 91 -3.78 -12.65 -5.28
CA GLU A 91 -3.68 -11.19 -5.17
C GLU A 91 -4.17 -10.62 -3.82
N ALA A 92 -5.06 -11.31 -3.11
CA ALA A 92 -5.48 -10.90 -1.77
C ALA A 92 -4.47 -11.40 -0.74
N GLY A 93 -3.46 -10.58 -0.44
CA GLY A 93 -2.46 -10.83 0.61
C GLY A 93 -1.66 -12.12 0.50
N GLY A 94 -1.56 -12.71 -0.71
CA GLY A 94 -0.89 -13.99 -0.94
C GLY A 94 -1.70 -15.22 -0.52
N ILE A 95 -2.90 -15.06 0.04
CA ILE A 95 -3.71 -16.14 0.60
C ILE A 95 -4.91 -16.54 -0.25
N GLY A 96 -5.43 -15.64 -1.09
CA GLY A 96 -6.61 -15.90 -1.92
C GLY A 96 -6.66 -15.05 -3.18
N PRO A 97 -7.55 -15.40 -4.13
CA PRO A 97 -7.79 -14.59 -5.30
C PRO A 97 -8.55 -13.31 -4.93
N ARG A 98 -8.33 -12.23 -5.68
CA ARG A 98 -9.04 -10.94 -5.54
C ARG A 98 -10.56 -11.10 -5.60
N ALA A 99 -11.07 -12.01 -6.46
CA ALA A 99 -12.49 -12.27 -6.58
C ALA A 99 -13.13 -12.74 -5.27
N ALA A 100 -12.47 -13.64 -4.52
CA ALA A 100 -12.98 -14.12 -3.23
C ALA A 100 -12.98 -13.00 -2.17
N LEU A 101 -11.97 -12.13 -2.18
CA LEU A 101 -11.93 -10.94 -1.31
C LEU A 101 -13.13 -10.02 -1.61
N TYR A 102 -13.43 -9.78 -2.89
CA TYR A 102 -14.54 -8.93 -3.30
C TYR A 102 -15.91 -9.52 -2.96
N GLU A 103 -16.05 -10.84 -3.17
CA GLU A 103 -17.26 -11.56 -2.78
C GLU A 103 -17.56 -11.43 -1.27
N GLY A 104 -16.53 -11.59 -0.44
CA GLY A 104 -16.66 -11.44 1.02
C GLY A 104 -16.88 -10.00 1.47
N TYR A 105 -16.33 -9.02 0.76
CA TYR A 105 -16.49 -7.61 1.10
C TYR A 105 -17.85 -7.04 0.67
N GLY A 106 -18.39 -7.49 -0.45
CA GLY A 106 -19.67 -7.04 -1.00
C GLY A 106 -19.50 -6.07 -2.19
N ALA A 107 -20.12 -4.90 -2.12
CA ALA A 107 -20.07 -3.93 -3.23
C ALA A 107 -18.67 -3.31 -3.37
N VAL A 108 -17.94 -3.70 -4.42
CA VAL A 108 -16.57 -3.24 -4.69
C VAL A 108 -16.47 -2.56 -6.05
N ASP A 109 -15.84 -1.41 -6.07
CA ASP A 109 -15.36 -0.73 -7.28
C ASP A 109 -13.89 -1.14 -7.53
N ASP A 110 -13.65 -2.06 -8.49
CA ASP A 110 -12.32 -2.57 -8.80
C ASP A 110 -11.36 -1.47 -9.25
N ALA A 111 -11.82 -0.48 -10.02
CA ALA A 111 -10.97 0.63 -10.45
C ALA A 111 -10.49 1.45 -9.25
N ARG A 112 -11.34 1.62 -8.25
CA ARG A 112 -11.01 2.30 -6.98
C ARG A 112 -10.03 1.48 -6.14
N VAL A 113 -10.23 0.16 -6.03
CA VAL A 113 -9.28 -0.73 -5.35
C VAL A 113 -7.90 -0.65 -6.01
N ARG A 114 -7.84 -0.71 -7.33
CA ARG A 114 -6.58 -0.60 -8.07
C ARG A 114 -5.90 0.75 -7.86
N TRP A 115 -6.66 1.84 -7.79
CA TRP A 115 -6.11 3.15 -7.45
C TRP A 115 -5.44 3.12 -6.06
N TRP A 116 -6.11 2.52 -5.08
CA TRP A 116 -5.56 2.36 -3.73
C TRP A 116 -4.40 1.35 -3.67
N GLU A 117 -4.38 0.35 -4.52
CA GLU A 117 -3.25 -0.58 -4.65
C GLU A 117 -1.97 0.15 -5.13
N LEU A 118 -2.08 1.05 -6.10
CA LEU A 118 -0.96 1.92 -6.50
C LEU A 118 -0.56 2.86 -5.34
N ALA A 119 -1.53 3.45 -4.67
CA ALA A 119 -1.30 4.29 -3.50
C ALA A 119 -0.57 3.53 -2.37
N ALA A 120 -0.89 2.25 -2.18
CA ALA A 120 -0.24 1.36 -1.22
C ALA A 120 1.24 1.14 -1.56
N HIS A 121 1.59 0.88 -2.82
CA HIS A 121 2.99 0.73 -3.24
C HIS A 121 3.80 1.99 -3.00
N ILE A 122 3.24 3.17 -3.33
CA ILE A 122 3.92 4.46 -3.12
C ILE A 122 4.14 4.71 -1.62
N ARG A 123 3.09 4.51 -0.81
CA ARG A 123 3.16 4.69 0.64
C ARG A 123 4.19 3.76 1.26
N TRP A 124 4.16 2.47 0.90
CA TRP A 124 5.13 1.50 1.44
C TRP A 124 6.55 1.81 0.99
N ALA A 125 6.77 2.23 -0.26
CA ALA A 125 8.09 2.66 -0.73
C ALA A 125 8.61 3.88 0.06
N SER A 126 7.75 4.87 0.33
CA SER A 126 8.11 6.03 1.16
C SER A 126 8.51 5.62 2.58
N ILE A 127 7.71 4.76 3.24
CA ILE A 127 8.02 4.22 4.58
C ILE A 127 9.33 3.43 4.57
N ALA A 128 9.54 2.59 3.55
CA ALA A 128 10.76 1.78 3.43
C ALA A 128 12.03 2.63 3.30
N VAL A 129 11.95 3.77 2.60
CA VAL A 129 13.04 4.76 2.53
C VAL A 129 13.32 5.35 3.91
N ASP A 130 12.28 5.78 4.63
CA ASP A 130 12.44 6.38 5.96
C ASP A 130 13.01 5.37 6.98
N GLN A 131 12.59 4.11 6.91
CA GLN A 131 13.13 3.04 7.75
C GLN A 131 14.61 2.77 7.44
N ALA A 132 14.97 2.69 6.16
CA ALA A 132 16.37 2.54 5.76
C ALA A 132 17.25 3.72 6.24
N GLU A 133 16.74 4.95 6.15
CA GLU A 133 17.48 6.14 6.60
C GLU A 133 17.72 6.13 8.12
N ARG A 134 16.79 5.62 8.93
CA ARG A 134 16.99 5.43 10.37
C ARG A 134 18.18 4.52 10.65
N HIS A 135 18.36 3.45 9.86
CA HIS A 135 19.51 2.55 9.97
C HIS A 135 20.81 3.22 9.49
N ILE A 136 20.78 3.85 8.30
CA ILE A 136 21.95 4.44 7.65
C ILE A 136 22.49 5.61 8.46
N SER A 137 21.62 6.46 9.00
CA SER A 137 22.02 7.61 9.84
C SER A 137 22.54 7.20 11.22
N GLY A 138 22.32 5.94 11.62
CA GLY A 138 22.74 5.43 12.93
C GLY A 138 21.79 5.77 14.08
N VAL A 139 20.66 6.43 13.81
CA VAL A 139 19.63 6.69 14.82
C VAL A 139 19.09 5.39 15.40
N GLU A 140 18.89 4.37 14.55
CA GLU A 140 18.50 3.04 14.96
C GLU A 140 19.16 1.99 14.07
N ARG A 141 20.16 1.30 14.60
CA ARG A 141 20.85 0.23 13.87
C ARG A 141 20.07 -1.08 13.97
N SER A 142 19.39 -1.45 12.90
CA SER A 142 18.60 -2.68 12.79
C SER A 142 18.78 -3.32 11.42
N LEU A 143 19.03 -4.64 11.38
CA LEU A 143 19.10 -5.39 10.14
C LEU A 143 17.74 -5.37 9.41
N GLU A 144 16.65 -5.41 10.16
CA GLU A 144 15.29 -5.34 9.61
C GLU A 144 15.05 -4.03 8.85
N LEU A 145 15.40 -2.88 9.46
CA LEU A 145 15.31 -1.58 8.81
C LEU A 145 16.20 -1.48 7.56
N ALA A 146 17.39 -2.05 7.60
CA ALA A 146 18.27 -2.11 6.43
C ALA A 146 17.67 -2.95 5.30
N LEU A 147 17.13 -4.14 5.62
CA LEU A 147 16.48 -5.02 4.65
C LEU A 147 15.22 -4.40 4.05
N THR A 148 14.46 -3.62 4.82
CA THR A 148 13.30 -2.89 4.31
C THR A 148 13.70 -1.94 3.18
N GLY A 149 14.87 -1.29 3.28
CA GLY A 149 15.39 -0.44 2.21
C GLY A 149 15.66 -1.17 0.89
N HIS A 150 15.98 -2.46 0.92
CA HIS A 150 16.17 -3.27 -0.29
C HIS A 150 14.86 -3.53 -1.07
N MET A 151 13.71 -3.32 -0.45
CA MET A 151 12.42 -3.46 -1.13
C MET A 151 12.10 -2.29 -2.08
N VAL A 152 12.72 -1.12 -1.87
CA VAL A 152 12.39 0.12 -2.60
C VAL A 152 12.49 -0.04 -4.12
N PRO A 153 13.56 -0.59 -4.72
CA PRO A 153 13.64 -0.75 -6.18
C PRO A 153 12.53 -1.65 -6.74
N GLY A 154 12.15 -2.70 -6.02
CA GLY A 154 11.05 -3.58 -6.41
C GLY A 154 9.70 -2.87 -6.36
N LEU A 155 9.48 -2.03 -5.36
CA LEU A 155 8.26 -1.21 -5.23
C LEU A 155 8.20 -0.14 -6.32
N GLU A 156 9.30 0.54 -6.62
CA GLU A 156 9.40 1.50 -7.73
C GLU A 156 9.12 0.82 -9.09
N TRP A 157 9.65 -0.38 -9.30
CA TRP A 157 9.35 -1.17 -10.51
C TRP A 157 7.85 -1.47 -10.65
N GLU A 158 7.18 -1.89 -9.58
CA GLU A 158 5.74 -2.16 -9.63
C GLU A 158 4.93 -0.87 -9.85
N ILE A 159 5.33 0.25 -9.27
CA ILE A 159 4.70 1.56 -9.53
C ILE A 159 4.80 1.91 -11.01
N LEU A 160 5.98 1.78 -11.64
CA LEU A 160 6.17 2.02 -13.06
C LEU A 160 5.24 1.14 -13.90
N ARG A 161 5.25 -0.16 -13.67
CA ARG A 161 4.38 -1.13 -14.37
C ARG A 161 2.89 -0.80 -14.25
N MET A 162 2.45 -0.43 -13.05
CA MET A 162 1.04 -0.13 -12.80
C MET A 162 0.58 1.15 -13.49
N VAL A 163 1.43 2.16 -13.58
CA VAL A 163 1.11 3.41 -14.28
C VAL A 163 1.12 3.20 -15.79
N GLU A 164 2.15 2.54 -16.35
CA GLU A 164 2.23 2.23 -17.79
C GLU A 164 1.06 1.39 -18.28
N ALA A 165 0.67 0.36 -17.55
CA ALA A 165 -0.47 -0.49 -17.91
C ALA A 165 -1.81 0.27 -17.96
N ARG A 166 -1.92 1.38 -17.22
CA ARG A 166 -3.14 2.21 -17.17
C ARG A 166 -3.13 3.31 -18.22
N ASP A 167 -1.96 3.84 -18.56
CA ASP A 167 -1.83 4.85 -19.61
C ASP A 167 -2.00 4.20 -21.02
N ALA A 168 -1.89 2.86 -21.11
CA ALA A 168 -2.06 2.09 -22.35
C ALA A 168 -3.49 1.55 -22.57
N ALA A 169 -4.39 1.66 -21.58
CA ALA A 169 -5.77 1.15 -21.62
C ALA A 169 -6.78 2.26 -21.90
#